data_6f6ac321185d6f121e4673a804f800c2
#
_entry.id   6f6ac321185d6f121e4673a804f800c2
#
_cell.length_a   1.000
_cell.length_b   1.000
_cell.length_c   1.000
_cell.angle_alpha   90.00
_cell.angle_beta   90.00
_cell.angle_gamma   90.00
#
_symmetry.space_group_name_H-M   'P 1'
#
loop_
_entity.id
_entity.type
_entity.pdbx_description
1 polymer ?
#
loop_
_entity_poly.entity_id
_entity_poly.type
_entity_poly.pdbx_seq_one_letter_code
_entity_poly.pdbx_strand_id
1 'polypeptide(L)'
;ANGKSVLTDTLSTVFGTITKTTPFATFEEKQGGGIPNDIAALRGARFVMASEGESGRPMSEAVLKRVTGKDMVSARFLRQEFFEFKPSFLLMLATNHKPKFRGQDDGLWRRVKMIPFKRFFAPHERDHDLDKKLIAEAQGIAAWAVRGAGLWFAEGLSDPETISKATTEYKETSDTLAGFFPGVLVVEDGARLDGAEAYNTYRDWCEAEGLPSKEVWSRRAFYSAMEERGIQRVRVSKGMALTGVRLNSVAVKTGPGIFAND
;
A
#
# COMPACT_ATOMS: atom_id res chain seq x y z
N ALA A 1 11.83 0.39 -21.95
CA ALA A 1 10.83 1.28 -21.32
C ALA A 1 9.43 0.70 -21.51
N ASN A 2 8.48 1.01 -20.62
CA ASN A 2 7.12 0.45 -20.65
C ASN A 2 6.01 1.52 -20.68
N GLY A 3 6.35 2.80 -20.82
CA GLY A 3 5.40 3.90 -21.00
C GLY A 3 4.83 4.52 -19.72
N LYS A 4 5.19 4.06 -18.50
CA LYS A 4 4.68 4.65 -17.23
C LYS A 4 4.92 6.16 -17.18
N SER A 5 6.19 6.59 -17.32
CA SER A 5 6.55 8.01 -17.24
C SER A 5 5.86 8.82 -18.33
N VAL A 6 5.78 8.30 -19.55
CA VAL A 6 5.07 8.98 -20.66
C VAL A 6 3.62 9.26 -20.28
N LEU A 7 2.89 8.27 -19.72
CA LEU A 7 1.52 8.47 -19.27
C LEU A 7 1.44 9.55 -18.19
N THR A 8 2.30 9.45 -17.16
CA THR A 8 2.26 10.36 -16.02
C THR A 8 2.58 11.80 -16.41
N ASP A 9 3.61 11.98 -17.24
CA ASP A 9 4.06 13.30 -17.68
C ASP A 9 3.03 13.95 -18.63
N THR A 10 2.43 13.14 -19.52
CA THR A 10 1.35 13.62 -20.40
C THR A 10 0.14 14.08 -19.58
N LEU A 11 -0.34 13.27 -18.62
CA LEU A 11 -1.47 13.65 -17.77
C LEU A 11 -1.15 14.88 -16.92
N SER A 12 0.07 14.96 -16.39
CA SER A 12 0.53 16.12 -15.63
C SER A 12 0.50 17.40 -16.45
N THR A 13 0.94 17.32 -17.70
CA THR A 13 0.93 18.45 -18.63
C THR A 13 -0.49 18.84 -19.02
N VAL A 14 -1.35 17.86 -19.35
CA VAL A 14 -2.74 18.10 -19.76
C VAL A 14 -3.57 18.72 -18.63
N PHE A 15 -3.38 18.25 -17.41
CA PHE A 15 -4.10 18.78 -16.24
C PHE A 15 -3.50 20.09 -15.69
N GLY A 16 -2.25 20.39 -16.02
CA GLY A 16 -1.61 21.66 -15.73
C GLY A 16 -1.62 22.01 -14.22
N THR A 17 -2.14 23.19 -13.90
CA THR A 17 -2.09 23.78 -12.54
C THR A 17 -2.81 22.98 -11.45
N ILE A 18 -3.71 22.07 -11.81
CA ILE A 18 -4.41 21.21 -10.84
C ILE A 18 -3.58 19.95 -10.48
N THR A 19 -2.45 19.75 -11.17
CA THR A 19 -1.49 18.67 -10.86
C THR A 19 -0.42 19.18 -9.90
N LYS A 20 -0.03 18.31 -8.98
CA LYS A 20 1.15 18.53 -8.13
C LYS A 20 2.02 17.29 -8.11
N THR A 21 3.32 17.51 -8.07
CA THR A 21 4.32 16.45 -7.89
C THR A 21 4.87 16.50 -6.47
N THR A 22 5.10 15.34 -5.89
CA THR A 22 5.68 15.23 -4.54
C THR A 22 6.70 14.08 -4.52
N PRO A 23 7.72 14.12 -3.65
CA PRO A 23 8.62 12.98 -3.47
C PRO A 23 7.85 11.74 -3.02
N PHE A 24 8.24 10.57 -3.49
CA PHE A 24 7.68 9.28 -3.05
C PHE A 24 7.80 9.09 -1.54
N ALA A 25 8.93 9.55 -0.95
CA ALA A 25 9.21 9.55 0.49
C ALA A 25 8.16 10.30 1.34
N THR A 26 7.29 11.14 0.73
CA THR A 26 6.15 11.76 1.41
C THR A 26 5.19 10.72 1.98
N PHE A 27 5.08 9.58 1.30
CA PHE A 27 4.14 8.50 1.63
C PHE A 27 4.82 7.30 2.32
N GLU A 28 6.12 7.35 2.55
CA GLU A 28 6.87 6.31 3.26
C GLU A 28 6.84 6.50 4.79
N GLU A 29 7.13 5.42 5.50
CA GLU A 29 7.31 5.47 6.96
C GLU A 29 8.50 6.36 7.32
N LYS A 30 8.27 7.38 8.12
CA LYS A 30 9.30 8.29 8.65
C LYS A 30 9.60 7.94 10.10
N GLN A 31 10.86 7.81 10.42
CA GLN A 31 11.32 7.77 11.82
C GLN A 31 11.37 9.22 12.35
N GLY A 32 10.57 9.50 13.38
CA GLY A 32 10.47 10.83 14.00
C GLY A 32 9.36 11.71 13.41
N GLY A 33 8.76 12.54 14.26
CA GLY A 33 7.68 13.46 13.91
C GLY A 33 8.15 14.64 13.07
N GLY A 34 8.36 14.45 11.78
CA GLY A 34 8.67 15.56 10.87
C GLY A 34 7.45 16.47 10.63
N ILE A 35 7.69 17.75 10.36
CA ILE A 35 6.66 18.68 9.91
C ILE A 35 6.13 18.17 8.56
N PRO A 36 4.81 17.98 8.39
CA PRO A 36 4.24 17.43 7.17
C PRO A 36 4.19 18.49 6.04
N ASN A 37 5.34 19.10 5.76
CA ASN A 37 5.48 20.16 4.77
C ASN A 37 5.11 19.69 3.37
N ASP A 38 5.50 18.45 3.00
CA ASP A 38 5.18 17.84 1.71
C ASP A 38 3.66 17.65 1.57
N ILE A 39 2.99 17.26 2.66
CA ILE A 39 1.53 17.12 2.69
C ILE A 39 0.85 18.49 2.58
N ALA A 40 1.40 19.53 3.22
CA ALA A 40 0.90 20.90 3.10
C ALA A 40 0.90 21.40 1.65
N ALA A 41 1.93 21.04 0.89
CA ALA A 41 2.05 21.40 -0.52
C ALA A 41 0.97 20.79 -1.41
N LEU A 42 0.28 19.73 -0.97
CA LEU A 42 -0.78 19.07 -1.73
C LEU A 42 -2.14 19.81 -1.67
N ARG A 43 -2.25 20.84 -0.82
CA ARG A 43 -3.48 21.64 -0.71
C ARG A 43 -3.89 22.16 -2.08
N GLY A 44 -5.16 21.95 -2.45
CA GLY A 44 -5.76 22.40 -3.70
C GLY A 44 -5.45 21.55 -4.93
N ALA A 45 -4.60 20.52 -4.83
CA ALA A 45 -4.38 19.58 -5.92
C ALA A 45 -5.66 18.80 -6.25
N ARG A 46 -5.77 18.37 -7.52
CA ARG A 46 -6.76 17.41 -8.01
C ARG A 46 -6.09 16.13 -8.51
N PHE A 47 -4.86 16.23 -8.92
CA PHE A 47 -4.04 15.13 -9.37
C PHE A 47 -2.66 15.23 -8.74
N VAL A 48 -2.22 14.20 -8.03
CA VAL A 48 -0.92 14.17 -7.36
C VAL A 48 -0.11 13.03 -7.92
N MET A 49 1.08 13.36 -8.37
CA MET A 49 2.05 12.43 -8.90
C MET A 49 3.19 12.25 -7.92
N ALA A 50 3.57 11.01 -7.66
CA ALA A 50 4.81 10.70 -6.99
C ALA A 50 5.57 9.62 -7.79
N SER A 51 6.82 9.91 -8.11
CA SER A 51 7.71 8.96 -8.74
C SER A 51 8.66 8.35 -7.72
N GLU A 52 9.07 7.13 -7.98
CA GLU A 52 9.88 6.31 -7.09
C GLU A 52 11.19 6.99 -6.68
N GLY A 53 11.45 6.97 -5.37
CA GLY A 53 12.76 7.23 -4.80
C GLY A 53 13.44 5.91 -4.39
N GLU A 54 14.73 5.93 -4.22
CA GLU A 54 15.57 4.73 -3.95
C GLU A 54 15.48 4.18 -2.51
N SER A 55 14.58 4.66 -1.65
CA SER A 55 14.66 4.39 -0.22
C SER A 55 14.27 2.98 0.21
N GLY A 56 13.48 2.26 -0.58
CA GLY A 56 13.01 0.89 -0.27
C GLY A 56 12.26 0.76 1.07
N ARG A 57 11.82 1.88 1.66
CA ARG A 57 11.08 1.91 2.92
C ARG A 57 9.63 1.48 2.70
N PRO A 58 9.01 0.87 3.72
CA PRO A 58 7.58 0.60 3.66
C PRO A 58 6.77 1.88 3.55
N MET A 59 5.61 1.77 2.90
CA MET A 59 4.64 2.86 2.79
C MET A 59 3.95 3.10 4.14
N SER A 60 3.73 4.36 4.46
CA SER A 60 2.94 4.74 5.63
C SER A 60 1.45 4.62 5.33
N GLU A 61 0.85 3.53 5.77
CA GLU A 61 -0.57 3.27 5.58
C GLU A 61 -1.45 4.36 6.21
N ALA A 62 -1.03 4.86 7.38
CA ALA A 62 -1.73 5.95 8.06
C ALA A 62 -1.74 7.23 7.23
N VAL A 63 -0.62 7.58 6.58
CA VAL A 63 -0.54 8.74 5.69
C VAL A 63 -1.42 8.52 4.48
N LEU A 64 -1.32 7.37 3.83
CA LEU A 64 -2.13 7.05 2.65
C LEU A 64 -3.62 7.08 2.95
N LYS A 65 -4.08 6.44 4.03
CA LYS A 65 -5.48 6.47 4.47
C LYS A 65 -5.96 7.90 4.72
N ARG A 66 -5.12 8.74 5.35
CA ARG A 66 -5.43 10.14 5.65
C ARG A 66 -5.57 10.98 4.39
N VAL A 67 -4.62 10.90 3.45
CA VAL A 67 -4.63 11.74 2.24
C VAL A 67 -5.59 11.28 1.15
N THR A 68 -6.07 10.03 1.22
CA THR A 68 -7.08 9.45 0.30
C THR A 68 -8.44 9.29 0.97
N GLY A 69 -8.57 9.74 2.22
CA GLY A 69 -9.81 9.73 2.99
C GLY A 69 -10.70 10.94 2.73
N LYS A 70 -11.80 11.00 3.48
CA LYS A 70 -12.75 12.12 3.44
C LYS A 70 -12.53 13.15 4.54
N ASP A 71 -11.60 12.88 5.48
CA ASP A 71 -11.36 13.67 6.67
C ASP A 71 -10.48 14.88 6.37
N MET A 72 -10.58 15.90 7.24
CA MET A 72 -9.69 17.05 7.19
C MET A 72 -8.27 16.63 7.57
N VAL A 73 -7.30 17.16 6.85
CA VAL A 73 -5.87 16.94 7.11
C VAL A 73 -5.27 18.22 7.64
N SER A 74 -4.75 18.16 8.86
CA SER A 74 -3.97 19.23 9.45
C SER A 74 -2.52 19.15 8.94
N ALA A 75 -2.02 20.24 8.41
CA ALA A 75 -0.67 20.38 7.89
C ALA A 75 -0.16 21.80 8.09
N ARG A 76 1.14 21.99 7.96
CA ARG A 76 1.76 23.33 7.96
C ARG A 76 2.99 23.36 7.06
N PHE A 77 3.30 24.51 6.53
CA PHE A 77 4.61 24.79 5.97
C PHE A 77 5.61 25.06 7.09
N LEU A 78 6.88 24.88 6.77
CA LEU A 78 7.96 25.15 7.73
C LEU A 78 7.87 26.60 8.25
N ARG A 79 7.90 26.78 9.56
CA ARG A 79 7.78 28.08 10.25
C ARG A 79 6.47 28.83 10.03
N GLN A 80 5.39 28.11 9.63
CA GLN A 80 4.06 28.69 9.52
C GLN A 80 3.07 28.00 10.45
N GLU A 81 1.94 28.64 10.69
CA GLU A 81 0.84 28.10 11.47
C GLU A 81 0.18 26.90 10.78
N PHE A 82 -0.46 26.09 11.58
CA PHE A 82 -1.25 24.96 11.06
C PHE A 82 -2.48 25.45 10.33
N PHE A 83 -2.80 24.76 9.25
CA PHE A 83 -4.07 24.89 8.55
C PHE A 83 -4.65 23.51 8.28
N GLU A 84 -5.94 23.48 8.00
CA GLU A 84 -6.63 22.27 7.64
C GLU A 84 -7.11 22.35 6.19
N PHE A 85 -7.07 21.21 5.50
CA PHE A 85 -7.66 21.09 4.18
C PHE A 85 -8.22 19.68 3.98
N LYS A 86 -9.23 19.57 3.13
CA LYS A 86 -9.78 18.29 2.70
C LYS A 86 -9.05 17.83 1.45
N PRO A 87 -8.35 16.69 1.47
CA PRO A 87 -7.78 16.11 0.26
C PRO A 87 -8.89 15.82 -0.76
N SER A 88 -8.65 16.20 -2.01
CA SER A 88 -9.63 16.01 -3.10
C SER A 88 -8.92 15.69 -4.40
N PHE A 89 -7.84 14.89 -4.30
CA PHE A 89 -7.00 14.51 -5.42
C PHE A 89 -6.95 13.00 -5.62
N LEU A 90 -6.73 12.59 -6.85
CA LEU A 90 -6.27 11.26 -7.18
C LEU A 90 -4.75 11.20 -6.97
N LEU A 91 -4.28 10.22 -6.20
CA LEU A 91 -2.85 9.96 -6.01
C LEU A 91 -2.39 8.87 -6.97
N MET A 92 -1.41 9.16 -7.81
CA MET A 92 -0.75 8.20 -8.68
C MET A 92 0.71 8.01 -8.28
N LEU A 93 1.07 6.79 -7.96
CA LEU A 93 2.44 6.39 -7.62
C LEU A 93 3.04 5.64 -8.83
N ALA A 94 4.00 6.25 -9.51
CA ALA A 94 4.71 5.61 -10.62
C ALA A 94 5.99 4.96 -10.09
N THR A 95 6.05 3.63 -10.13
CA THR A 95 7.15 2.86 -9.53
C THR A 95 7.58 1.70 -10.44
N ASN A 96 8.83 1.29 -10.35
CA ASN A 96 9.36 0.09 -10.99
C ASN A 96 9.24 -1.15 -10.11
N HIS A 97 9.17 -0.95 -8.80
CA HIS A 97 9.00 -2.01 -7.80
C HIS A 97 7.71 -1.81 -7.04
N LYS A 98 7.04 -2.89 -6.71
CA LYS A 98 5.83 -2.82 -5.87
C LYS A 98 6.21 -2.25 -4.50
N PRO A 99 5.61 -1.12 -4.05
CA PRO A 99 5.86 -0.58 -2.72
C PRO A 99 5.53 -1.60 -1.63
N LYS A 100 6.31 -1.63 -0.56
CA LYS A 100 6.04 -2.54 0.56
C LYS A 100 4.93 -1.98 1.45
N PHE A 101 3.88 -2.75 1.66
CA PHE A 101 2.88 -2.54 2.71
C PHE A 101 3.06 -3.59 3.78
N ARG A 102 2.85 -3.22 5.05
CA ARG A 102 2.96 -4.17 6.16
C ARG A 102 1.63 -4.77 6.56
N GLY A 103 0.57 -4.00 6.44
CA GLY A 103 -0.77 -4.39 6.86
C GLY A 103 -1.57 -5.04 5.74
N GLN A 104 -2.54 -5.85 6.16
CA GLN A 104 -3.52 -6.49 5.28
C GLN A 104 -4.91 -5.86 5.44
N ASP A 105 -4.98 -4.69 6.07
CA ASP A 105 -6.21 -3.96 6.35
C ASP A 105 -6.99 -3.61 5.06
N ASP A 106 -8.23 -4.02 5.01
CA ASP A 106 -9.12 -3.77 3.87
C ASP A 106 -9.39 -2.27 3.64
N GLY A 107 -9.29 -1.45 4.71
CA GLY A 107 -9.40 0.00 4.60
C GLY A 107 -8.31 0.62 3.73
N LEU A 108 -7.11 0.04 3.68
CA LEU A 108 -6.04 0.41 2.76
C LEU A 108 -6.28 -0.20 1.37
N TRP A 109 -6.43 -1.53 1.31
CA TRP A 109 -6.42 -2.26 0.04
C TRP A 109 -7.57 -1.91 -0.91
N ARG A 110 -8.74 -1.53 -0.39
CA ARG A 110 -9.83 -1.00 -1.24
C ARG A 110 -9.51 0.31 -1.95
N ARG A 111 -8.47 1.05 -1.49
CA ARG A 111 -7.99 2.30 -2.09
C ARG A 111 -6.86 2.10 -3.09
N VAL A 112 -6.18 0.98 -3.01
CA VAL A 112 -5.07 0.64 -3.89
C VAL A 112 -5.61 0.02 -5.17
N LYS A 113 -5.18 0.54 -6.32
CA LYS A 113 -5.47 -0.02 -7.64
C LYS A 113 -4.15 -0.19 -8.39
N MET A 114 -3.76 -1.43 -8.62
CA MET A 114 -2.53 -1.76 -9.33
C MET A 114 -2.77 -1.77 -10.84
N ILE A 115 -2.16 -0.80 -11.55
CA ILE A 115 -2.23 -0.72 -13.01
C ILE A 115 -0.94 -1.31 -13.58
N PRO A 116 -0.97 -2.54 -14.14
CA PRO A 116 0.24 -3.21 -14.61
C PRO A 116 0.67 -2.75 -16.00
N PHE A 117 1.89 -2.23 -16.14
CA PHE A 117 2.54 -1.91 -17.40
C PHE A 117 3.45 -3.06 -17.83
N LYS A 118 2.88 -4.11 -18.41
CA LYS A 118 3.59 -5.37 -18.71
C LYS A 118 4.41 -5.32 -20.00
N ARG A 119 4.05 -4.45 -20.95
CA ARG A 119 4.74 -4.37 -22.23
C ARG A 119 6.10 -3.68 -22.09
N PHE A 120 7.12 -4.29 -22.63
CA PHE A 120 8.43 -3.67 -22.83
C PHE A 120 8.57 -3.24 -24.28
N PHE A 121 8.95 -2.00 -24.50
CA PHE A 121 9.26 -1.46 -25.85
C PHE A 121 10.77 -1.53 -26.06
N ALA A 122 11.18 -2.32 -27.05
CA ALA A 122 12.57 -2.40 -27.47
C ALA A 122 13.05 -1.06 -28.04
N PRO A 123 14.36 -0.78 -28.10
CA PRO A 123 14.86 0.51 -28.58
C PRO A 123 14.31 0.94 -29.95
N HIS A 124 14.18 -0.01 -30.89
CA HIS A 124 13.69 0.25 -32.25
C HIS A 124 12.16 0.48 -32.32
N GLU A 125 11.40 0.12 -31.28
CA GLU A 125 9.95 0.36 -31.18
C GLU A 125 9.62 1.72 -30.55
N ARG A 126 10.63 2.40 -29.99
CA ARG A 126 10.41 3.65 -29.25
C ARG A 126 10.27 4.81 -30.20
N ASP A 127 9.17 5.54 -30.05
CA ASP A 127 8.96 6.81 -30.71
C ASP A 127 9.59 7.92 -29.86
N HIS A 128 10.66 8.53 -30.35
CA HIS A 128 11.39 9.58 -29.66
C HIS A 128 10.62 10.91 -29.59
N ASP A 129 9.61 11.10 -30.44
CA ASP A 129 8.75 12.29 -30.48
C ASP A 129 7.37 12.03 -29.86
N LEU A 130 7.17 10.90 -29.17
CA LEU A 130 5.89 10.51 -28.60
C LEU A 130 5.34 11.59 -27.66
N ASP A 131 6.18 12.18 -26.81
CA ASP A 131 5.78 13.23 -25.88
C ASP A 131 5.21 14.45 -26.61
N LYS A 132 5.87 14.90 -27.69
CA LYS A 132 5.40 16.02 -28.54
C LYS A 132 4.06 15.69 -29.20
N LYS A 133 3.91 14.46 -29.71
CA LYS A 133 2.68 14.00 -30.34
C LYS A 133 1.52 14.00 -29.36
N LEU A 134 1.72 13.44 -28.16
CA LEU A 134 0.71 13.41 -27.11
C LEU A 134 0.31 14.82 -26.63
N ILE A 135 1.28 15.72 -26.51
CA ILE A 135 0.98 17.12 -26.16
C ILE A 135 0.21 17.85 -27.27
N ALA A 136 0.50 17.57 -28.53
CA ALA A 136 -0.29 18.10 -29.64
C ALA A 136 -1.76 17.63 -29.60
N GLU A 137 -2.02 16.46 -29.00
CA GLU A 137 -3.37 15.89 -28.80
C GLU A 137 -3.99 16.24 -27.42
N ALA A 138 -3.40 17.17 -26.67
CA ALA A 138 -3.81 17.48 -25.27
C ALA A 138 -5.31 17.74 -25.10
N GLN A 139 -5.95 18.41 -26.07
CA GLN A 139 -7.39 18.65 -26.03
C GLN A 139 -8.21 17.35 -26.13
N GLY A 140 -7.79 16.43 -26.99
CA GLY A 140 -8.41 15.11 -27.13
C GLY A 140 -8.24 14.26 -25.87
N ILE A 141 -7.04 14.30 -25.25
CA ILE A 141 -6.74 13.62 -24.00
C ILE A 141 -7.57 14.22 -22.86
N ALA A 142 -7.69 15.55 -22.77
CA ALA A 142 -8.56 16.20 -21.79
C ALA A 142 -10.03 15.79 -21.98
N ALA A 143 -10.52 15.78 -23.21
CA ALA A 143 -11.88 15.34 -23.51
C ALA A 143 -12.12 13.87 -23.14
N TRP A 144 -11.13 13.00 -23.37
CA TRP A 144 -11.19 11.61 -22.94
C TRP A 144 -11.29 11.50 -21.40
N ALA A 145 -10.47 12.27 -20.65
CA ALA A 145 -10.51 12.30 -19.20
C ALA A 145 -11.87 12.80 -18.66
N VAL A 146 -12.46 13.84 -19.30
CA VAL A 146 -13.80 14.34 -18.93
C VAL A 146 -14.88 13.29 -19.17
N ARG A 147 -14.82 12.55 -20.30
CA ARG A 147 -15.76 11.44 -20.53
C ARG A 147 -15.61 10.35 -19.46
N GLY A 148 -14.36 9.99 -19.10
CA GLY A 148 -14.09 9.03 -18.03
C GLY A 148 -14.66 9.49 -16.68
N ALA A 149 -14.53 10.78 -16.36
CA ALA A 149 -15.12 11.37 -15.16
C ALA A 149 -16.66 11.29 -15.18
N GLY A 150 -17.29 11.53 -16.34
CA GLY A 150 -18.73 11.37 -16.52
C GLY A 150 -19.21 9.94 -16.27
N LEU A 151 -18.51 8.95 -16.81
CA LEU A 151 -18.80 7.53 -16.56
C LEU A 151 -18.64 7.18 -15.07
N TRP A 152 -17.55 7.63 -14.46
CA TRP A 152 -17.36 7.43 -13.01
C TRP A 152 -18.49 8.03 -12.17
N PHE A 153 -18.98 9.22 -12.57
CA PHE A 153 -20.10 9.87 -11.86
C PHE A 153 -21.41 9.09 -12.01
N ALA A 154 -21.65 8.49 -13.17
CA ALA A 154 -22.88 7.76 -13.48
C ALA A 154 -22.86 6.32 -12.92
N GLU A 155 -21.73 5.62 -12.99
CA GLU A 155 -21.62 4.18 -12.78
C GLU A 155 -20.69 3.80 -11.64
N GLY A 156 -19.95 4.77 -11.07
CA GLY A 156 -18.86 4.53 -10.12
C GLY A 156 -17.57 4.11 -10.80
N LEU A 157 -16.54 3.83 -9.99
CA LEU A 157 -15.26 3.35 -10.50
C LEU A 157 -15.39 1.85 -10.79
N SER A 158 -15.37 1.50 -12.06
CA SER A 158 -15.27 0.09 -12.47
C SER A 158 -13.89 -0.48 -12.13
N ASP A 159 -13.87 -1.75 -11.77
CA ASP A 159 -12.62 -2.50 -11.57
C ASP A 159 -12.46 -3.53 -12.72
N PRO A 160 -11.76 -3.17 -13.81
CA PRO A 160 -11.45 -4.12 -14.87
C PRO A 160 -10.71 -5.34 -14.31
N GLU A 161 -11.02 -6.53 -14.82
CA GLU A 161 -10.45 -7.79 -14.34
C GLU A 161 -8.91 -7.75 -14.24
N THR A 162 -8.25 -7.14 -15.21
CA THR A 162 -6.78 -6.97 -15.20
C THR A 162 -6.28 -6.20 -13.98
N ILE A 163 -7.00 -5.16 -13.56
CA ILE A 163 -6.64 -4.32 -12.39
C ILE A 163 -6.98 -5.06 -11.10
N SER A 164 -8.18 -5.67 -11.03
CA SER A 164 -8.61 -6.45 -9.86
C SER A 164 -7.64 -7.59 -9.59
N LYS A 165 -7.32 -8.39 -10.61
CA LYS A 165 -6.37 -9.50 -10.49
C LYS A 165 -4.98 -9.03 -10.06
N ALA A 166 -4.45 -7.98 -10.69
CA ALA A 166 -3.14 -7.44 -10.34
C ALA A 166 -3.11 -6.88 -8.92
N THR A 167 -4.20 -6.28 -8.45
CA THR A 167 -4.33 -5.73 -7.10
C THR A 167 -4.42 -6.84 -6.06
N THR A 168 -5.20 -7.90 -6.33
CA THR A 168 -5.29 -9.08 -5.46
C THR A 168 -3.96 -9.79 -5.34
N GLU A 169 -3.28 -10.07 -6.45
CA GLU A 169 -1.94 -10.65 -6.48
C GLU A 169 -0.92 -9.78 -5.70
N TYR A 170 -1.05 -8.47 -5.82
CA TYR A 170 -0.20 -7.56 -5.06
C TYR A 170 -0.48 -7.61 -3.56
N LYS A 171 -1.75 -7.66 -3.14
CA LYS A 171 -2.15 -7.82 -1.74
C LYS A 171 -1.57 -9.12 -1.17
N GLU A 172 -1.76 -10.24 -1.86
CA GLU A 172 -1.27 -11.56 -1.45
C GLU A 172 0.26 -11.60 -1.32
N THR A 173 0.97 -11.10 -2.33
CA THR A 173 2.46 -11.07 -2.31
C THR A 173 3.04 -10.04 -1.32
N SER A 174 2.24 -9.10 -0.84
CA SER A 174 2.63 -8.14 0.21
C SER A 174 2.35 -8.66 1.62
N ASP A 175 1.69 -9.80 1.77
CA ASP A 175 1.41 -10.36 3.08
C ASP A 175 2.68 -10.94 3.70
N THR A 176 3.23 -10.21 4.67
CA THR A 176 4.43 -10.63 5.42
C THR A 176 4.19 -11.83 6.33
N LEU A 177 2.93 -12.23 6.54
CA LEU A 177 2.54 -13.41 7.32
C LEU A 177 1.97 -14.54 6.45
N ALA A 178 2.12 -14.47 5.12
CA ALA A 178 1.57 -15.50 4.22
C ALA A 178 2.09 -16.92 4.56
N GLY A 179 3.36 -17.07 4.95
CA GLY A 179 3.91 -18.35 5.41
C GLY A 179 3.52 -18.71 6.85
N PHE A 180 3.21 -17.72 7.67
CA PHE A 180 2.76 -17.93 9.04
C PHE A 180 1.30 -18.41 9.10
N PHE A 181 0.48 -18.00 8.15
CA PHE A 181 -0.89 -18.46 7.94
C PHE A 181 -1.01 -19.19 6.58
N PRO A 182 -1.53 -20.43 6.52
CA PRO A 182 -1.98 -21.30 7.61
C PRO A 182 -0.86 -22.21 8.16
N GLY A 183 0.39 -21.98 7.77
CA GLY A 183 1.51 -22.88 8.09
C GLY A 183 1.70 -23.11 9.59
N VAL A 184 1.71 -22.04 10.37
CA VAL A 184 1.98 -22.08 11.83
C VAL A 184 0.71 -21.80 12.64
N LEU A 185 -0.06 -20.76 12.27
CA LEU A 185 -1.37 -20.48 12.86
C LEU A 185 -2.50 -20.80 11.88
N VAL A 186 -3.53 -21.45 12.38
CA VAL A 186 -4.75 -21.78 11.64
C VAL A 186 -5.92 -21.01 12.23
N VAL A 187 -6.72 -20.36 11.36
CA VAL A 187 -7.98 -19.75 11.77
C VAL A 187 -9.00 -20.85 12.04
N GLU A 188 -9.58 -20.85 13.24
CA GLU A 188 -10.57 -21.82 13.66
C GLU A 188 -11.55 -21.17 14.63
N ASP A 189 -12.82 -21.16 14.23
CA ASP A 189 -13.85 -20.51 15.05
C ASP A 189 -13.97 -21.16 16.43
N GLY A 190 -14.12 -20.32 17.47
CA GLY A 190 -14.17 -20.76 18.85
C GLY A 190 -12.82 -21.14 19.48
N ALA A 191 -11.76 -21.29 18.70
CA ALA A 191 -10.43 -21.59 19.23
C ALA A 191 -9.87 -20.39 20.03
N ARG A 192 -8.96 -20.72 20.97
CA ARG A 192 -8.24 -19.72 21.76
C ARG A 192 -6.77 -20.13 21.89
N LEU A 193 -5.89 -19.15 21.72
CA LEU A 193 -4.45 -19.31 21.88
C LEU A 193 -3.93 -18.24 22.84
N ASP A 194 -3.05 -18.64 23.75
CA ASP A 194 -2.37 -17.68 24.62
C ASP A 194 -1.58 -16.67 23.81
N GLY A 195 -1.72 -15.39 24.13
CA GLY A 195 -1.11 -14.33 23.34
C GLY A 195 0.41 -14.31 23.44
N ALA A 196 0.98 -14.70 24.59
CA ALA A 196 2.45 -14.80 24.73
C ALA A 196 2.98 -15.98 23.91
N GLU A 197 2.29 -17.11 23.95
CA GLU A 197 2.60 -18.28 23.12
C GLU A 197 2.55 -17.95 21.63
N ALA A 198 1.47 -17.31 21.16
CA ALA A 198 1.32 -16.88 19.77
C ALA A 198 2.49 -15.98 19.31
N TYR A 199 2.87 -15.01 20.16
CA TYR A 199 3.96 -14.10 19.82
C TYR A 199 5.34 -14.78 19.84
N ASN A 200 5.58 -15.70 20.78
CA ASN A 200 6.83 -16.46 20.82
C ASN A 200 6.93 -17.36 19.57
N THR A 201 5.87 -18.07 19.23
CA THR A 201 5.81 -18.89 18.01
C THR A 201 6.05 -18.05 16.74
N TYR A 202 5.52 -16.82 16.70
CA TYR A 202 5.82 -15.89 15.59
C TYR A 202 7.32 -15.55 15.53
N ARG A 203 7.96 -15.30 16.66
CA ARG A 203 9.39 -14.99 16.69
C ARG A 203 10.24 -16.18 16.24
N ASP A 204 9.89 -17.38 16.70
CA ASP A 204 10.57 -18.62 16.34
C ASP A 204 10.43 -18.88 14.83
N TRP A 205 9.24 -18.62 14.27
CA TRP A 205 9.01 -18.68 12.82
C TRP A 205 9.85 -17.65 12.06
N CYS A 206 9.91 -16.40 12.51
CA CYS A 206 10.75 -15.38 11.88
C CYS A 206 12.23 -15.75 11.86
N GLU A 207 12.71 -16.37 12.92
CA GLU A 207 14.10 -16.87 13.02
C GLU A 207 14.34 -18.04 12.04
N ALA A 208 13.39 -18.97 11.95
CA ALA A 208 13.44 -20.10 11.03
C ALA A 208 13.43 -19.66 9.56
N GLU A 209 12.63 -18.62 9.22
CA GLU A 209 12.59 -18.01 7.90
C GLU A 209 13.80 -17.08 7.61
N GLY A 210 14.70 -16.90 8.57
CA GLY A 210 15.89 -16.05 8.42
C GLY A 210 15.56 -14.54 8.28
N LEU A 211 14.44 -14.09 8.85
CA LEU A 211 14.05 -12.69 8.75
C LEU A 211 15.00 -11.78 9.55
N PRO A 212 15.48 -10.67 8.95
CA PRO A 212 16.31 -9.72 9.67
C PRO A 212 15.59 -9.16 10.91
N SER A 213 16.29 -8.96 12.02
CA SER A 213 15.70 -8.48 13.29
C SER A 213 14.90 -7.18 13.15
N LYS A 214 15.27 -6.32 12.20
CA LYS A 214 14.55 -5.08 11.90
C LYS A 214 13.18 -5.29 11.23
N GLU A 215 12.93 -6.47 10.67
CA GLU A 215 11.68 -6.85 10.03
C GLU A 215 10.77 -7.63 10.97
N VAL A 216 11.30 -8.14 12.07
CA VAL A 216 10.53 -8.82 13.12
C VAL A 216 9.70 -7.80 13.90
N TRP A 217 8.41 -8.00 13.94
CA TRP A 217 7.49 -7.07 14.62
C TRP A 217 7.62 -7.14 16.13
N SER A 218 7.45 -5.98 16.77
CA SER A 218 7.24 -5.93 18.22
C SER A 218 5.94 -6.64 18.60
N ARG A 219 5.81 -7.05 19.84
CA ARG A 219 4.58 -7.68 20.35
C ARG A 219 3.33 -6.84 20.08
N ARG A 220 3.44 -5.51 20.19
CA ARG A 220 2.32 -4.59 19.90
C ARG A 220 1.95 -4.62 18.42
N ALA A 221 2.93 -4.56 17.52
CA ALA A 221 2.69 -4.59 16.08
C ALA A 221 2.12 -5.95 15.63
N PHE A 222 2.62 -7.06 16.19
CA PHE A 222 2.07 -8.39 15.96
C PHE A 222 0.58 -8.49 16.33
N TYR A 223 0.21 -8.01 17.50
CA TYR A 223 -1.21 -8.04 17.89
C TYR A 223 -2.08 -7.13 17.02
N SER A 224 -1.59 -5.96 16.62
CA SER A 224 -2.31 -5.11 15.66
C SER A 224 -2.56 -5.84 14.35
N ALA A 225 -1.55 -6.54 13.83
CA ALA A 225 -1.69 -7.34 12.60
C ALA A 225 -2.64 -8.53 12.75
N MET A 226 -2.77 -9.11 13.95
CA MET A 226 -3.80 -10.13 14.24
C MET A 226 -5.21 -9.52 14.19
N GLU A 227 -5.39 -8.36 14.84
CA GLU A 227 -6.68 -7.64 14.85
C GLU A 227 -7.10 -7.21 13.42
N GLU A 228 -6.17 -6.78 12.58
CA GLU A 228 -6.42 -6.48 11.16
C GLU A 228 -6.91 -7.69 10.34
N ARG A 229 -6.58 -8.91 10.78
CA ARG A 229 -7.05 -10.17 10.19
C ARG A 229 -8.35 -10.69 10.83
N GLY A 230 -8.99 -9.90 11.68
CA GLY A 230 -10.22 -10.27 12.37
C GLY A 230 -10.02 -11.15 13.59
N ILE A 231 -8.78 -11.43 13.99
CA ILE A 231 -8.44 -12.20 15.18
C ILE A 231 -8.54 -11.28 16.40
N GLN A 232 -9.50 -11.52 17.26
CA GLN A 232 -9.77 -10.67 18.41
C GLN A 232 -8.83 -11.00 19.58
N ARG A 233 -8.45 -9.96 20.31
CA ARG A 233 -7.66 -10.06 21.52
C ARG A 233 -8.56 -9.91 22.74
N VAL A 234 -8.60 -10.91 23.59
CA VAL A 234 -9.41 -10.92 24.82
C VAL A 234 -8.55 -11.04 26.06
N ARG A 235 -8.96 -10.36 27.13
CA ARG A 235 -8.29 -10.48 28.43
C ARG A 235 -8.79 -11.75 29.14
N VAL A 236 -7.87 -12.55 29.61
CA VAL A 236 -8.12 -13.77 30.38
C VAL A 236 -7.41 -13.69 31.73
N SER A 237 -7.72 -14.58 32.66
CA SER A 237 -7.16 -14.57 34.02
C SER A 237 -5.62 -14.62 34.06
N LYS A 238 -4.99 -15.23 33.08
CA LYS A 238 -3.53 -15.38 32.97
C LYS A 238 -2.86 -14.42 31.99
N GLY A 239 -3.59 -13.42 31.42
CA GLY A 239 -3.01 -12.48 30.47
C GLY A 239 -3.93 -12.14 29.31
N MET A 240 -3.42 -12.15 28.10
CA MET A 240 -4.16 -11.88 26.86
C MET A 240 -4.18 -13.16 26.01
N ALA A 241 -5.33 -13.46 25.43
CA ALA A 241 -5.52 -14.54 24.48
C ALA A 241 -5.99 -14.00 23.12
N LEU A 242 -5.64 -14.69 22.07
CA LEU A 242 -6.19 -14.51 20.72
C LEU A 242 -7.34 -15.50 20.52
N THR A 243 -8.46 -15.03 19.97
CA THR A 243 -9.64 -15.86 19.69
C THR A 243 -9.79 -16.07 18.19
N GLY A 244 -10.30 -17.24 17.80
CA GLY A 244 -10.47 -17.61 16.40
C GLY A 244 -9.21 -18.17 15.75
N VAL A 245 -8.18 -18.52 16.55
CA VAL A 245 -6.94 -19.13 16.05
C VAL A 245 -6.41 -20.20 17.00
N ARG A 246 -5.70 -21.14 16.43
CA ARG A 246 -4.88 -22.13 17.14
C ARG A 246 -3.56 -22.39 16.42
N LEU A 247 -2.63 -23.05 17.08
CA LEU A 247 -1.44 -23.56 16.45
C LEU A 247 -1.79 -24.72 15.49
N ASN A 248 -1.09 -24.75 14.36
CA ASN A 248 -1.20 -25.87 13.43
C ASN A 248 -0.50 -27.10 14.06
N SER A 249 -1.25 -28.15 14.32
CA SER A 249 -0.76 -29.37 14.97
C SER A 249 0.30 -30.13 14.16
N VAL A 250 0.37 -29.88 12.85
CA VAL A 250 1.40 -30.45 11.96
C VAL A 250 2.72 -29.71 12.14
N ALA A 251 2.70 -28.38 12.26
CA ALA A 251 3.91 -27.57 12.45
C ALA A 251 4.58 -27.76 13.81
N VAL A 252 3.79 -28.07 14.85
CA VAL A 252 4.32 -28.32 16.21
C VAL A 252 5.08 -29.66 16.33
N LYS A 253 4.81 -30.62 15.44
CA LYS A 253 5.48 -31.95 15.46
C LYS A 253 6.79 -31.97 14.68
N THR A 254 7.02 -31.03 13.80
CA THR A 254 8.28 -30.86 13.09
C THR A 254 9.01 -29.70 13.74
N GLY A 255 9.98 -29.99 14.62
CA GLY A 255 10.83 -28.97 15.24
C GLY A 255 11.51 -28.04 14.21
N PRO A 256 12.21 -26.99 14.64
CA PRO A 256 12.72 -25.96 13.75
C PRO A 256 13.65 -26.58 12.69
N GLY A 257 13.19 -26.68 11.45
CA GLY A 257 14.03 -27.14 10.36
C GLY A 257 13.40 -27.79 9.13
N ILE A 258 12.06 -27.87 8.99
CA ILE A 258 11.46 -28.46 7.77
C ILE A 258 10.26 -27.62 7.31
N PHE A 259 10.54 -26.45 6.72
CA PHE A 259 9.65 -25.83 5.73
C PHE A 259 10.32 -26.03 4.37
N ALA A 260 10.24 -27.24 3.82
CA ALA A 260 10.65 -27.51 2.46
C ALA A 260 9.50 -27.15 1.53
N ASN A 261 9.82 -26.34 0.54
CA ASN A 261 9.01 -26.10 -0.65
C ASN A 261 8.62 -27.42 -1.32
N ASP A 262 7.34 -27.59 -1.56
CA ASP A 262 6.80 -28.37 -2.67
C ASP A 262 5.98 -27.45 -3.57
#